data_e2faedb220ba2815328c51488309ad62
#
_entry.id   e2faedb220ba2815328c51488309ad62
#
_cell.length_a   1.000
_cell.length_b   1.000
_cell.length_c   1.000
_cell.angle_alpha   90.00
_cell.angle_beta   90.00
_cell.angle_gamma   90.00
#
_symmetry.space_group_name_H-M   'P 1'
#
loop_
_entity.id
_entity.type
_entity.pdbx_description
1 polymer ?
#
loop_
_entity_poly.entity_id
_entity_poly.type
_entity_poly.pdbx_seq_one_letter_code
_entity_poly.pdbx_strand_id
1 'polypeptide(L)'
;MGAILVFCGLPGSGKSTKAEEFKRFYGESVEVVSTDAIREEVFGDIHTQEHNTEVFNIAYKRIKEFSETKEVVIFDATNTTMKSRKRIFNCGIDRKKNKIICVIFSVPFKSCLENDLIREKRVGSSVIEKFYNSFQIPFKEEGWDDIIITGFPEHYENINVFIDKMEGFDQKCKWHSLPLKEHCDKVKELLYLNNVTSTILLEAALLHDYGKLFTQTFDENGEAHYYNHASIGTYELLTSGYRDIDVLFYINYHMLPFNWNSEKTINKYNNIFGVEKTSNLLLLNECDRKGK
;
A
#
# COMPACT_ATOMS: atom_id res chain seq x y z
N MET A 1 -2.95 -28.00 4.24
CA MET A 1 -3.18 -26.87 3.33
C MET A 1 -2.01 -25.93 3.50
N GLY A 2 -1.26 -25.69 2.45
CA GLY A 2 -0.07 -24.83 2.49
C GLY A 2 -0.42 -23.34 2.44
N ALA A 3 0.57 -22.49 2.70
CA ALA A 3 0.43 -21.04 2.64
C ALA A 3 1.59 -20.38 1.89
N ILE A 4 1.27 -19.40 1.05
CA ILE A 4 2.24 -18.51 0.44
C ILE A 4 2.10 -17.15 1.14
N LEU A 5 3.10 -16.77 1.92
CA LEU A 5 3.14 -15.48 2.59
C LEU A 5 3.88 -14.47 1.70
N VAL A 6 3.16 -13.53 1.15
CA VAL A 6 3.73 -12.46 0.31
C VAL A 6 3.99 -11.25 1.18
N PHE A 7 5.25 -10.96 1.45
CA PHE A 7 5.63 -9.82 2.26
C PHE A 7 5.52 -8.53 1.46
N CYS A 8 4.88 -7.52 2.05
CA CYS A 8 4.66 -6.19 1.49
C CYS A 8 5.15 -5.12 2.46
N GLY A 9 6.05 -4.25 2.04
CA GLY A 9 6.57 -3.17 2.89
C GLY A 9 7.84 -2.53 2.32
N LEU A 10 8.20 -1.36 2.84
CA LEU A 10 9.38 -0.61 2.39
C LEU A 10 10.68 -1.39 2.64
N PRO A 11 11.76 -1.12 1.90
CA PRO A 11 13.09 -1.55 2.32
C PRO A 11 13.37 -1.03 3.74
N GLY A 12 14.04 -1.82 4.57
CA GLY A 12 14.26 -1.47 5.99
C GLY A 12 13.09 -1.77 6.94
N SER A 13 11.96 -2.32 6.46
CA SER A 13 10.81 -2.66 7.32
C SER A 13 10.94 -4.01 8.05
N GLY A 14 12.08 -4.69 8.00
CA GLY A 14 12.33 -5.93 8.75
C GLY A 14 11.80 -7.22 8.10
N LYS A 15 11.35 -7.18 6.83
CA LYS A 15 10.82 -8.35 6.10
C LYS A 15 11.77 -9.54 6.10
N SER A 16 13.02 -9.33 5.65
CA SER A 16 14.02 -10.40 5.52
C SER A 16 14.39 -10.98 6.88
N THR A 17 14.54 -10.15 7.91
CA THR A 17 14.76 -10.61 9.30
C THR A 17 13.61 -11.50 9.75
N LYS A 18 12.37 -11.11 9.46
CA LYS A 18 11.19 -11.91 9.83
C LYS A 18 11.12 -13.23 9.04
N ALA A 19 11.48 -13.21 7.75
CA ALA A 19 11.55 -14.42 6.94
C ALA A 19 12.57 -15.42 7.48
N GLU A 20 13.77 -14.94 7.87
CA GLU A 20 14.83 -15.75 8.49
C GLU A 20 14.42 -16.32 9.86
N GLU A 21 13.73 -15.51 10.70
CA GLU A 21 13.18 -15.98 11.96
C GLU A 21 12.19 -17.14 11.75
N PHE A 22 11.27 -17.01 10.77
CA PHE A 22 10.33 -18.08 10.43
C PHE A 22 11.06 -19.33 9.95
N LYS A 23 12.03 -19.20 9.04
CA LYS A 23 12.81 -20.33 8.55
C LYS A 23 13.57 -21.04 9.69
N ARG A 24 14.15 -20.27 10.60
CA ARG A 24 14.88 -20.81 11.76
C ARG A 24 13.96 -21.55 12.73
N PHE A 25 12.75 -21.04 12.96
CA PHE A 25 11.81 -21.59 13.92
C PHE A 25 11.10 -22.85 13.40
N TYR A 26 10.65 -22.83 12.14
CA TYR A 26 9.87 -23.91 11.54
C TYR A 26 10.69 -24.88 10.67
N GLY A 27 11.97 -24.62 10.47
CA GLY A 27 12.90 -25.50 9.78
C GLY A 27 12.49 -25.85 8.36
N GLU A 28 12.50 -27.15 8.04
CA GLU A 28 12.28 -27.69 6.70
C GLU A 28 10.84 -27.49 6.15
N SER A 29 9.87 -27.18 7.00
CA SER A 29 8.49 -26.93 6.56
C SER A 29 8.30 -25.56 5.92
N VAL A 30 9.27 -24.64 6.10
CA VAL A 30 9.26 -23.27 5.55
C VAL A 30 10.34 -23.10 4.50
N GLU A 31 10.02 -22.44 3.39
CA GLU A 31 11.01 -21.98 2.41
C GLU A 31 10.88 -20.49 2.14
N VAL A 32 12.04 -19.82 1.97
CA VAL A 32 12.11 -18.38 1.71
C VAL A 32 12.61 -18.15 0.28
N VAL A 33 11.81 -17.42 -0.50
CA VAL A 33 12.18 -16.97 -1.84
C VAL A 33 12.41 -15.46 -1.77
N SER A 34 13.68 -15.05 -1.68
CA SER A 34 14.10 -13.66 -1.63
C SER A 34 14.62 -13.19 -2.98
N THR A 35 14.10 -12.03 -3.45
CA THR A 35 14.59 -11.42 -4.70
C THR A 35 16.04 -10.95 -4.59
N ASP A 36 16.47 -10.51 -3.41
CA ASP A 36 17.83 -10.05 -3.17
C ASP A 36 18.81 -11.24 -3.15
N ALA A 37 18.41 -12.36 -2.53
CA ALA A 37 19.19 -13.59 -2.55
C ALA A 37 19.35 -14.15 -3.99
N ILE A 38 18.29 -14.09 -4.80
CA ILE A 38 18.34 -14.50 -6.22
C ILE A 38 19.29 -13.60 -7.01
N ARG A 39 19.27 -12.27 -6.79
CA ARG A 39 20.22 -11.35 -7.44
C ARG A 39 21.66 -11.70 -7.09
N GLU A 40 21.94 -11.92 -5.82
CA GLU A 40 23.28 -12.30 -5.36
C GLU A 40 23.74 -13.64 -5.96
N GLU A 41 22.86 -14.67 -5.94
CA GLU A 41 23.15 -16.00 -6.46
C GLU A 41 23.44 -16.01 -7.97
N VAL A 42 22.64 -15.27 -8.75
CA VAL A 42 22.67 -15.37 -10.23
C VAL A 42 23.57 -14.30 -10.86
N PHE A 43 23.64 -13.11 -10.26
CA PHE A 43 24.35 -11.96 -10.84
C PHE A 43 25.49 -11.43 -9.97
N GLY A 44 25.68 -11.97 -8.76
CA GLY A 44 26.75 -11.55 -7.85
C GLY A 44 26.57 -10.17 -7.22
N ASP A 45 25.43 -9.50 -7.45
CA ASP A 45 25.14 -8.16 -6.93
C ASP A 45 23.64 -7.98 -6.63
N ILE A 46 23.32 -7.72 -5.36
CA ILE A 46 21.96 -7.49 -4.90
C ILE A 46 21.33 -6.20 -5.44
N HIS A 47 22.14 -5.23 -5.87
CA HIS A 47 21.68 -3.92 -6.32
C HIS A 47 21.37 -3.87 -7.82
N THR A 48 21.72 -4.92 -8.58
CA THR A 48 21.45 -4.94 -10.02
C THR A 48 19.96 -4.85 -10.31
N GLN A 49 19.55 -3.86 -11.11
CA GLN A 49 18.17 -3.63 -11.53
C GLN A 49 17.93 -4.02 -13.00
N GLU A 50 19.00 -4.21 -13.77
CA GLU A 50 18.93 -4.52 -15.19
C GLU A 50 18.25 -5.88 -15.46
N HIS A 51 18.38 -6.82 -14.54
CA HIS A 51 17.85 -8.18 -14.64
C HIS A 51 16.57 -8.42 -13.83
N ASN A 52 15.83 -7.38 -13.44
CA ASN A 52 14.63 -7.52 -12.61
C ASN A 52 13.63 -8.54 -13.16
N THR A 53 13.39 -8.56 -14.47
CA THR A 53 12.45 -9.50 -15.10
C THR A 53 12.89 -10.95 -14.88
N GLU A 54 14.17 -11.24 -15.01
CA GLU A 54 14.75 -12.58 -14.82
C GLU A 54 14.69 -13.01 -13.36
N VAL A 55 15.09 -12.12 -12.42
CA VAL A 55 14.99 -12.37 -10.98
C VAL A 55 13.56 -12.75 -10.58
N PHE A 56 12.57 -12.00 -11.03
CA PHE A 56 11.18 -12.29 -10.72
C PHE A 56 10.68 -13.58 -11.41
N ASN A 57 11.15 -13.91 -12.61
CA ASN A 57 10.84 -15.19 -13.27
C ASN A 57 11.35 -16.37 -12.43
N ILE A 58 12.59 -16.30 -11.96
CA ILE A 58 13.19 -17.31 -11.09
C ILE A 58 12.40 -17.39 -9.77
N ALA A 59 12.10 -16.25 -9.16
CA ALA A 59 11.34 -16.20 -7.90
C ALA A 59 9.98 -16.90 -8.02
N TYR A 60 9.19 -16.57 -9.02
CA TYR A 60 7.87 -17.18 -9.22
C TYR A 60 7.93 -18.67 -9.57
N LYS A 61 8.96 -19.11 -10.31
CA LYS A 61 9.21 -20.53 -10.56
C LYS A 61 9.49 -21.27 -9.25
N ARG A 62 10.42 -20.73 -8.42
CA ARG A 62 10.75 -21.31 -7.09
C ARG A 62 9.54 -21.33 -6.15
N ILE A 63 8.75 -20.27 -6.10
CA ILE A 63 7.52 -20.22 -5.28
C ILE A 63 6.57 -21.34 -5.69
N LYS A 64 6.35 -21.55 -7.00
CA LYS A 64 5.51 -22.63 -7.49
C LYS A 64 6.04 -24.00 -7.07
N GLU A 65 7.32 -24.28 -7.31
CA GLU A 65 7.97 -25.55 -6.97
C GLU A 65 7.89 -25.84 -5.47
N PHE A 66 8.21 -24.86 -4.62
CA PHE A 66 8.15 -25.03 -3.17
C PHE A 66 6.72 -25.14 -2.65
N SER A 67 5.74 -24.51 -3.28
CA SER A 67 4.32 -24.64 -2.91
C SER A 67 3.77 -26.06 -3.01
N GLU A 68 4.46 -26.96 -3.73
CA GLU A 68 4.08 -28.35 -3.88
C GLU A 68 4.63 -29.26 -2.75
N THR A 69 5.68 -28.80 -2.05
CA THR A 69 6.46 -29.62 -1.10
C THR A 69 6.59 -29.04 0.29
N LYS A 70 6.38 -27.73 0.45
CA LYS A 70 6.51 -27.01 1.72
C LYS A 70 5.15 -26.61 2.29
N GLU A 71 5.05 -26.54 3.63
CA GLU A 71 3.84 -26.06 4.28
C GLU A 71 3.69 -24.55 4.14
N VAL A 72 4.80 -23.80 4.19
CA VAL A 72 4.83 -22.35 4.03
C VAL A 72 5.94 -21.94 3.07
N VAL A 73 5.60 -21.08 2.12
CA VAL A 73 6.56 -20.39 1.27
C VAL A 73 6.47 -18.89 1.54
N ILE A 74 7.58 -18.27 1.89
CA ILE A 74 7.66 -16.81 2.11
C ILE A 74 8.25 -16.17 0.86
N PHE A 75 7.51 -15.24 0.25
CA PHE A 75 8.02 -14.41 -0.82
C PHE A 75 8.52 -13.08 -0.24
N ASP A 76 9.84 -12.97 -0.08
CA ASP A 76 10.50 -11.78 0.45
C ASP A 76 10.92 -10.84 -0.69
N ALA A 77 10.08 -9.84 -0.92
CA ALA A 77 10.30 -8.72 -1.81
C ALA A 77 9.53 -7.49 -1.29
N THR A 78 9.72 -6.31 -1.89
CA THR A 78 9.02 -5.10 -1.43
C THR A 78 7.51 -5.15 -1.66
N ASN A 79 7.06 -5.63 -2.83
CA ASN A 79 5.65 -5.85 -3.21
C ASN A 79 4.70 -4.67 -2.89
N THR A 80 5.21 -3.43 -2.91
CA THR A 80 4.49 -2.23 -2.46
C THR A 80 3.49 -1.69 -3.46
N THR A 81 3.45 -2.21 -4.69
CA THR A 81 2.50 -1.77 -5.72
C THR A 81 1.62 -2.91 -6.21
N MET A 82 0.39 -2.61 -6.61
CA MET A 82 -0.52 -3.58 -7.22
C MET A 82 0.13 -4.30 -8.42
N LYS A 83 0.89 -3.55 -9.25
CA LYS A 83 1.61 -4.13 -10.39
C LYS A 83 2.63 -5.19 -9.96
N SER A 84 3.39 -4.95 -8.89
CA SER A 84 4.39 -5.90 -8.39
C SER A 84 3.74 -7.17 -7.82
N ARG A 85 2.57 -7.04 -7.20
CA ARG A 85 1.83 -8.15 -6.58
C ARG A 85 1.07 -9.04 -7.57
N LYS A 86 0.63 -8.47 -8.70
CA LYS A 86 -0.28 -9.15 -9.65
C LYS A 86 0.22 -10.52 -10.13
N ARG A 87 1.52 -10.70 -10.32
CA ARG A 87 2.09 -11.93 -10.89
C ARG A 87 1.96 -13.15 -9.99
N ILE A 88 1.89 -12.97 -8.66
CA ILE A 88 1.79 -14.09 -7.72
C ILE A 88 0.53 -14.94 -7.98
N PHE A 89 -0.56 -14.29 -8.38
CA PHE A 89 -1.84 -14.97 -8.65
C PHE A 89 -1.85 -15.79 -9.97
N ASN A 90 -0.84 -15.54 -10.83
CA ASN A 90 -0.76 -16.14 -12.18
C ASN A 90 0.48 -17.02 -12.36
N CYS A 91 1.25 -17.31 -11.31
CA CYS A 91 2.49 -18.08 -11.42
C CYS A 91 2.29 -19.61 -11.36
N GLY A 92 1.03 -20.07 -11.33
CA GLY A 92 0.68 -21.49 -11.42
C GLY A 92 0.63 -22.22 -10.07
N ILE A 93 0.44 -21.49 -8.95
CA ILE A 93 0.16 -22.07 -7.63
C ILE A 93 -1.20 -22.76 -7.63
N ASP A 94 -1.26 -23.98 -7.11
CA ASP A 94 -2.54 -24.69 -6.90
C ASP A 94 -3.31 -24.07 -5.72
N ARG A 95 -4.31 -23.23 -6.05
CA ARG A 95 -5.15 -22.51 -5.08
C ARG A 95 -6.07 -23.44 -4.26
N LYS A 96 -6.25 -24.70 -4.65
CA LYS A 96 -7.00 -25.68 -3.86
C LYS A 96 -6.18 -26.20 -2.68
N LYS A 97 -4.85 -26.21 -2.85
CA LYS A 97 -3.91 -26.70 -1.84
C LYS A 97 -3.25 -25.60 -1.03
N ASN A 98 -3.15 -24.40 -1.58
CA ASN A 98 -2.39 -23.30 -0.99
C ASN A 98 -3.22 -22.01 -0.90
N LYS A 99 -3.16 -21.35 0.25
CA LYS A 99 -3.63 -19.97 0.42
C LYS A 99 -2.52 -18.99 0.04
N ILE A 100 -2.90 -17.84 -0.54
CA ILE A 100 -1.97 -16.74 -0.80
C ILE A 100 -2.36 -15.57 0.13
N ILE A 101 -1.48 -15.26 1.07
CA ILE A 101 -1.72 -14.29 2.14
C ILE A 101 -0.76 -13.13 1.97
N CYS A 102 -1.27 -11.90 1.95
CA CYS A 102 -0.44 -10.71 1.99
C CYS A 102 -0.10 -10.36 3.45
N VAL A 103 1.18 -10.17 3.76
CA VAL A 103 1.64 -9.72 5.07
C VAL A 103 2.25 -8.32 4.92
N ILE A 104 1.54 -7.31 5.40
CA ILE A 104 1.95 -5.91 5.32
C ILE A 104 2.80 -5.57 6.54
N PHE A 105 4.02 -5.11 6.29
CA PHE A 105 4.93 -4.61 7.32
C PHE A 105 4.69 -3.12 7.55
N SER A 106 3.92 -2.81 8.59
CA SER A 106 3.54 -1.45 8.98
C SER A 106 4.63 -0.83 9.86
N VAL A 107 5.73 -0.39 9.24
CA VAL A 107 6.87 0.23 9.91
C VAL A 107 7.00 1.68 9.44
N PRO A 108 7.10 2.67 10.35
CA PRO A 108 7.20 4.08 9.99
C PRO A 108 8.33 4.36 8.99
N PHE A 109 8.09 5.27 8.05
CA PHE A 109 9.07 5.63 7.02
C PHE A 109 10.44 6.02 7.61
N LYS A 110 10.42 6.83 8.68
CA LYS A 110 11.64 7.23 9.40
C LYS A 110 12.41 6.03 9.94
N SER A 111 11.73 5.07 10.54
CA SER A 111 12.36 3.84 11.05
C SER A 111 12.94 2.98 9.93
N CYS A 112 12.29 2.93 8.75
CA CYS A 112 12.84 2.27 7.59
C CYS A 112 14.17 2.91 7.13
N LEU A 113 14.27 4.25 7.15
CA LEU A 113 15.53 4.97 6.86
C LEU A 113 16.61 4.68 7.90
N GLU A 114 16.26 4.72 9.18
CA GLU A 114 17.19 4.42 10.29
C GLU A 114 17.72 2.98 10.20
N ASN A 115 16.85 2.02 9.92
CA ASN A 115 17.21 0.62 9.71
C ASN A 115 18.13 0.42 8.49
N ASP A 116 17.93 1.18 7.41
CA ASP A 116 18.83 1.09 6.24
C ASP A 116 20.23 1.62 6.55
N LEU A 117 20.36 2.61 7.45
CA LEU A 117 21.66 3.16 7.83
C LEU A 117 22.55 2.16 8.58
N ILE A 118 21.96 1.23 9.32
CA ILE A 118 22.70 0.24 10.13
C ILE A 118 22.91 -1.10 9.43
N ARG A 119 22.22 -1.35 8.30
CA ARG A 119 22.38 -2.61 7.56
C ARG A 119 23.64 -2.58 6.69
N GLU A 120 24.28 -3.74 6.53
CA GLU A 120 25.51 -3.90 5.75
C GLU A 120 25.28 -3.53 4.27
N LYS A 121 24.20 -4.04 3.69
CA LYS A 121 23.83 -3.83 2.28
C LYS A 121 22.72 -2.78 2.18
N ARG A 122 23.08 -1.49 2.14
CA ARG A 122 22.15 -0.37 2.08
C ARG A 122 21.54 -0.21 0.70
N VAL A 123 20.26 0.14 0.65
CA VAL A 123 19.59 0.50 -0.62
C VAL A 123 19.58 2.01 -0.87
N GLY A 124 19.69 2.82 0.19
CA GLY A 124 19.74 4.27 0.16
C GLY A 124 18.35 4.94 0.29
N SER A 125 18.38 6.16 0.85
CA SER A 125 17.15 6.91 1.19
C SER A 125 16.27 7.19 -0.03
N SER A 126 16.85 7.55 -1.17
CA SER A 126 16.10 7.83 -2.40
C SER A 126 15.30 6.63 -2.93
N VAL A 127 15.82 5.41 -2.72
CA VAL A 127 15.10 4.19 -3.09
C VAL A 127 13.94 3.93 -2.15
N ILE A 128 14.14 4.10 -0.83
CA ILE A 128 13.08 3.94 0.17
C ILE A 128 11.97 4.97 -0.05
N GLU A 129 12.35 6.23 -0.31
CA GLU A 129 11.43 7.32 -0.62
C GLU A 129 10.59 7.04 -1.86
N LYS A 130 11.19 6.48 -2.91
CA LYS A 130 10.46 6.06 -4.12
C LYS A 130 9.37 5.04 -3.81
N PHE A 131 9.66 4.04 -2.95
CA PHE A 131 8.65 3.06 -2.53
C PHE A 131 7.59 3.66 -1.63
N TYR A 132 7.94 4.59 -0.74
CA TYR A 132 7.03 5.33 0.11
C TYR A 132 6.06 6.18 -0.72
N ASN A 133 6.57 6.97 -1.67
CA ASN A 133 5.80 7.83 -2.56
C ASN A 133 4.85 7.08 -3.49
N SER A 134 5.11 5.80 -3.74
CA SER A 134 4.32 4.96 -4.65
C SER A 134 3.62 3.80 -3.96
N PHE A 135 3.50 3.82 -2.63
CA PHE A 135 2.86 2.76 -1.88
C PHE A 135 1.38 2.61 -2.27
N GLN A 136 0.98 1.38 -2.53
CA GLN A 136 -0.39 1.01 -2.84
C GLN A 136 -0.85 -0.09 -1.88
N ILE A 137 -1.85 0.23 -1.07
CA ILE A 137 -2.41 -0.72 -0.11
C ILE A 137 -2.92 -1.97 -0.82
N PRO A 138 -2.57 -3.19 -0.38
CA PRO A 138 -3.22 -4.40 -0.87
C PRO A 138 -4.71 -4.43 -0.51
N PHE A 139 -5.54 -5.00 -1.39
CA PHE A 139 -6.97 -5.09 -1.19
C PHE A 139 -7.50 -6.44 -1.67
N LYS A 140 -8.66 -6.85 -1.17
CA LYS A 140 -9.21 -8.19 -1.33
C LYS A 140 -9.39 -8.62 -2.79
N GLU A 141 -9.83 -7.70 -3.65
CA GLU A 141 -10.11 -7.97 -5.06
C GLU A 141 -8.84 -8.21 -5.90
N GLU A 142 -7.63 -7.99 -5.36
CA GLU A 142 -6.39 -8.47 -5.99
C GLU A 142 -6.32 -10.00 -6.05
N GLY A 143 -7.05 -10.71 -5.15
CA GLY A 143 -7.15 -12.17 -5.11
C GLY A 143 -6.51 -12.82 -3.87
N TRP A 144 -6.26 -12.06 -2.80
CA TRP A 144 -5.75 -12.58 -1.52
C TRP A 144 -6.78 -13.45 -0.80
N ASP A 145 -6.32 -14.53 -0.19
CA ASP A 145 -7.14 -15.30 0.75
C ASP A 145 -7.24 -14.59 2.11
N ASP A 146 -6.19 -13.81 2.48
CA ASP A 146 -6.16 -12.97 3.66
C ASP A 146 -5.14 -11.84 3.49
N ILE A 147 -5.33 -10.74 4.26
CA ILE A 147 -4.40 -9.63 4.36
C ILE A 147 -4.13 -9.37 5.83
N ILE A 148 -2.88 -9.58 6.25
CA ILE A 148 -2.44 -9.42 7.63
C ILE A 148 -1.56 -8.18 7.72
N ILE A 149 -1.84 -7.30 8.69
CA ILE A 149 -1.00 -6.15 9.00
C ILE A 149 -0.15 -6.50 10.22
N THR A 150 1.16 -6.34 10.11
CA THR A 150 2.12 -6.56 11.20
C THR A 150 2.98 -5.31 11.42
N GLY A 151 3.54 -5.15 12.60
CA GLY A 151 4.36 -3.99 12.97
C GLY A 151 3.69 -3.10 14.00
N PHE A 152 4.35 -2.02 14.38
CA PHE A 152 3.89 -1.05 15.37
C PHE A 152 3.11 0.11 14.73
N PRO A 153 2.24 0.77 15.50
CA PRO A 153 1.80 0.42 16.85
C PRO A 153 0.83 -0.76 16.85
N GLU A 154 0.80 -1.51 17.96
CA GLU A 154 -0.13 -2.63 18.15
C GLU A 154 -1.56 -2.15 18.43
N HIS A 155 -1.72 -0.89 18.84
CA HIS A 155 -3.00 -0.30 19.23
C HIS A 155 -3.57 0.57 18.11
N TYR A 156 -4.85 0.37 17.86
CA TYR A 156 -5.66 1.22 16.99
C TYR A 156 -5.85 2.60 17.63
N GLU A 157 -5.36 3.65 16.99
CA GLU A 157 -5.72 5.01 17.37
C GLU A 157 -7.16 5.32 16.94
N ASN A 158 -7.91 6.04 17.78
CA ASN A 158 -9.24 6.52 17.43
C ASN A 158 -9.14 7.46 16.19
N ILE A 159 -10.05 7.31 15.22
CA ILE A 159 -10.07 8.12 14.00
C ILE A 159 -10.01 9.64 14.30
N ASN A 160 -10.59 10.09 15.40
CA ASN A 160 -10.57 11.50 15.81
C ASN A 160 -9.15 12.04 16.00
N VAL A 161 -8.21 11.20 16.45
CA VAL A 161 -6.79 11.61 16.59
C VAL A 161 -6.19 12.05 15.25
N PHE A 162 -6.58 11.38 14.15
CA PHE A 162 -6.15 11.75 12.81
C PHE A 162 -6.87 13.00 12.29
N ILE A 163 -8.17 13.10 12.54
CA ILE A 163 -9.00 14.25 12.15
C ILE A 163 -8.52 15.52 12.85
N ASP A 164 -8.25 15.44 14.16
CA ASP A 164 -7.78 16.58 14.95
C ASP A 164 -6.42 17.11 14.47
N LYS A 165 -5.53 16.27 13.95
CA LYS A 165 -4.25 16.69 13.34
C LYS A 165 -4.46 17.55 12.08
N MET A 166 -5.59 17.48 11.41
CA MET A 166 -5.91 18.29 10.22
C MET A 166 -6.52 19.66 10.56
N GLU A 167 -6.92 19.87 11.82
CA GLU A 167 -7.58 21.10 12.24
C GLU A 167 -6.70 22.35 12.01
N GLY A 168 -7.27 23.36 11.37
CA GLY A 168 -6.58 24.61 11.08
C GLY A 168 -5.48 24.52 10.02
N PHE A 169 -5.28 23.36 9.37
CA PHE A 169 -4.28 23.24 8.31
C PHE A 169 -4.73 24.00 7.05
N ASP A 170 -4.03 25.12 6.77
CA ASP A 170 -4.25 25.94 5.58
C ASP A 170 -3.64 25.28 4.34
N GLN A 171 -4.49 24.96 3.37
CA GLN A 171 -4.06 24.28 2.16
C GLN A 171 -3.29 25.18 1.17
N LYS A 172 -3.36 26.50 1.28
CA LYS A 172 -2.61 27.50 0.48
C LYS A 172 -2.55 27.21 -1.03
N CYS A 173 -3.63 26.67 -1.58
CA CYS A 173 -3.72 26.39 -3.01
C CYS A 173 -5.04 26.93 -3.58
N LYS A 174 -5.00 27.34 -4.86
CA LYS A 174 -6.18 27.91 -5.56
C LYS A 174 -7.36 26.96 -5.72
N TRP A 175 -7.15 25.67 -5.49
CA TRP A 175 -8.17 24.64 -5.69
C TRP A 175 -9.01 24.38 -4.45
N HIS A 176 -8.58 24.85 -3.27
CA HIS A 176 -9.25 24.66 -2.00
C HIS A 176 -9.36 25.98 -1.25
N SER A 177 -10.58 26.42 -0.97
CA SER A 177 -10.88 27.63 -0.18
C SER A 177 -11.02 27.33 1.32
N LEU A 178 -11.26 26.06 1.67
CA LEU A 178 -11.45 25.61 3.04
C LEU A 178 -10.13 25.07 3.63
N PRO A 179 -9.91 25.19 4.94
CA PRO A 179 -8.91 24.42 5.66
C PRO A 179 -9.15 22.91 5.45
N LEU A 180 -8.11 22.11 5.68
CA LEU A 180 -8.12 20.68 5.31
C LEU A 180 -9.23 19.89 5.98
N LYS A 181 -9.42 20.07 7.29
CA LYS A 181 -10.47 19.37 8.04
C LYS A 181 -11.88 19.75 7.54
N GLU A 182 -12.13 21.03 7.38
CA GLU A 182 -13.42 21.56 6.92
C GLU A 182 -13.75 21.08 5.50
N HIS A 183 -12.74 20.97 4.63
CA HIS A 183 -12.88 20.34 3.32
C HIS A 183 -13.32 18.88 3.45
N CYS A 184 -12.63 18.08 4.26
CA CYS A 184 -12.97 16.67 4.48
C CYS A 184 -14.36 16.49 5.10
N ASP A 185 -14.72 17.33 6.08
CA ASP A 185 -16.06 17.35 6.68
C ASP A 185 -17.14 17.67 5.62
N LYS A 186 -16.85 18.62 4.71
CA LYS A 186 -17.75 18.98 3.61
C LYS A 186 -17.92 17.84 2.60
N VAL A 187 -16.85 17.12 2.27
CA VAL A 187 -16.93 15.93 1.41
C VAL A 187 -17.82 14.85 2.03
N LYS A 188 -17.65 14.59 3.33
CA LYS A 188 -18.52 13.67 4.08
C LYS A 188 -19.97 14.11 4.06
N GLU A 189 -20.26 15.40 4.29
CA GLU A 189 -21.63 15.96 4.23
C GLU A 189 -22.26 15.70 2.85
N LEU A 190 -21.52 15.96 1.76
CA LEU A 190 -21.97 15.71 0.40
C LEU A 190 -22.27 14.24 0.13
N LEU A 191 -21.49 13.30 0.69
CA LEU A 191 -21.81 11.87 0.61
C LEU A 191 -23.13 11.55 1.33
N TYR A 192 -23.38 12.11 2.51
CA TYR A 192 -24.68 11.94 3.20
C TYR A 192 -25.85 12.47 2.35
N LEU A 193 -25.68 13.62 1.69
CA LEU A 193 -26.71 14.18 0.80
C LEU A 193 -26.95 13.29 -0.43
N ASN A 194 -25.99 12.46 -0.81
CA ASN A 194 -26.13 11.42 -1.84
C ASN A 194 -26.61 10.07 -1.27
N ASN A 195 -27.20 10.06 -0.06
CA ASN A 195 -27.73 8.88 0.62
C ASN A 195 -26.69 7.78 0.93
N VAL A 196 -25.41 8.14 1.06
CA VAL A 196 -24.36 7.18 1.48
C VAL A 196 -24.51 6.90 2.97
N THR A 197 -24.67 5.62 3.32
CA THR A 197 -24.74 5.13 4.70
C THR A 197 -23.53 4.26 5.08
N SER A 198 -22.64 3.99 4.12
CA SER A 198 -21.43 3.20 4.35
C SER A 198 -20.45 3.93 5.26
N THR A 199 -20.21 3.41 6.45
CA THR A 199 -19.22 3.96 7.40
C THR A 199 -17.83 4.00 6.78
N ILE A 200 -17.45 2.98 6.00
CA ILE A 200 -16.18 2.90 5.28
C ILE A 200 -15.98 4.11 4.37
N LEU A 201 -16.97 4.44 3.53
CA LEU A 201 -16.84 5.54 2.58
C LEU A 201 -16.88 6.91 3.29
N LEU A 202 -17.65 7.03 4.36
CA LEU A 202 -17.74 8.24 5.18
C LEU A 202 -16.43 8.49 5.97
N GLU A 203 -15.80 7.44 6.50
CA GLU A 203 -14.49 7.55 7.14
C GLU A 203 -13.39 7.88 6.11
N ALA A 204 -13.46 7.25 4.94
CA ALA A 204 -12.54 7.58 3.85
C ALA A 204 -12.64 9.06 3.44
N ALA A 205 -13.85 9.62 3.39
CA ALA A 205 -14.06 11.03 3.11
C ALA A 205 -13.38 11.95 4.14
N LEU A 206 -13.43 11.58 5.42
CA LEU A 206 -12.77 12.33 6.49
C LEU A 206 -11.25 12.31 6.42
N LEU A 207 -10.65 11.26 5.82
CA LEU A 207 -9.21 11.02 5.85
C LEU A 207 -8.54 11.04 4.48
N HIS A 208 -9.29 11.22 3.35
CA HIS A 208 -8.74 11.05 2.01
C HIS A 208 -7.52 11.94 1.74
N ASP A 209 -7.54 13.12 2.28
CA ASP A 209 -6.51 14.15 2.12
C ASP A 209 -5.52 14.25 3.30
N TYR A 210 -5.57 13.32 4.27
CA TYR A 210 -4.68 13.31 5.44
C TYR A 210 -3.19 13.42 5.08
N GLY A 211 -2.81 12.86 3.95
CA GLY A 211 -1.42 12.93 3.47
C GLY A 211 -0.93 14.33 3.11
N LYS A 212 -1.81 15.31 2.94
CA LYS A 212 -1.43 16.70 2.70
C LYS A 212 -0.60 17.29 3.84
N LEU A 213 -0.80 16.79 5.08
CA LEU A 213 0.00 17.17 6.25
C LEU A 213 1.51 16.91 6.08
N PHE A 214 1.88 15.92 5.23
CA PHE A 214 3.25 15.44 5.07
C PHE A 214 3.86 15.83 3.72
N THR A 215 3.07 16.38 2.79
CA THR A 215 3.48 16.54 1.39
C THR A 215 3.40 17.98 0.89
N GLN A 216 3.10 18.95 1.77
CA GLN A 216 3.00 20.36 1.37
C GLN A 216 4.36 20.87 0.90
N THR A 217 4.42 21.31 -0.36
CA THR A 217 5.56 22.00 -0.96
C THR A 217 5.06 23.26 -1.65
N PHE A 218 5.91 24.26 -1.86
CA PHE A 218 5.53 25.53 -2.45
C PHE A 218 6.28 25.78 -3.74
N ASP A 219 5.57 26.32 -4.75
CA ASP A 219 6.20 26.83 -5.95
C ASP A 219 6.74 28.26 -5.76
N GLU A 220 7.31 28.84 -6.83
CA GLU A 220 7.89 30.19 -6.83
C GLU A 220 6.85 31.29 -6.54
N ASN A 221 5.56 31.03 -6.72
CA ASN A 221 4.46 31.95 -6.43
C ASN A 221 3.89 31.79 -5.02
N GLY A 222 4.40 30.83 -4.24
CA GLY A 222 3.89 30.49 -2.91
C GLY A 222 2.62 29.66 -2.94
N GLU A 223 2.25 29.05 -4.08
CA GLU A 223 1.13 28.12 -4.19
C GLU A 223 1.57 26.72 -3.72
N ALA A 224 0.75 26.09 -2.87
CA ALA A 224 1.04 24.78 -2.32
C ALA A 224 0.71 23.65 -3.29
N HIS A 225 1.57 22.63 -3.29
CA HIS A 225 1.41 21.37 -4.04
C HIS A 225 1.51 20.18 -3.08
N TYR A 226 0.81 19.08 -3.40
CA TYR A 226 0.65 17.90 -2.55
C TYR A 226 0.91 16.61 -3.33
N TYR A 227 2.14 16.46 -3.84
CA TYR A 227 2.50 15.28 -4.62
C TYR A 227 2.43 14.00 -3.80
N ASN A 228 1.80 12.96 -4.37
CA ASN A 228 1.67 11.63 -3.76
C ASN A 228 0.94 11.58 -2.40
N HIS A 229 0.17 12.61 -2.03
CA HIS A 229 -0.51 12.66 -0.73
C HIS A 229 -1.40 11.43 -0.49
N ALA A 230 -2.05 10.87 -1.51
CA ALA A 230 -2.88 9.66 -1.38
C ALA A 230 -2.07 8.44 -0.91
N SER A 231 -0.90 8.19 -1.52
CA SER A 231 0.00 7.09 -1.14
C SER A 231 0.63 7.32 0.23
N ILE A 232 1.13 8.53 0.46
CA ILE A 232 1.79 8.93 1.70
C ILE A 232 0.79 8.92 2.86
N GLY A 233 -0.40 9.53 2.69
CA GLY A 233 -1.45 9.53 3.70
C GLY A 233 -1.90 8.13 4.11
N THR A 234 -2.07 7.25 3.13
CA THR A 234 -2.37 5.84 3.40
C THR A 234 -1.28 5.16 4.23
N TYR A 235 0.00 5.39 3.88
CA TYR A 235 1.11 4.79 4.59
C TYR A 235 1.26 5.35 6.01
N GLU A 236 1.13 6.66 6.20
CA GLU A 236 1.18 7.31 7.52
C GLU A 236 0.04 6.85 8.43
N LEU A 237 -1.20 6.77 7.92
CA LEU A 237 -2.33 6.21 8.67
C LEU A 237 -2.06 4.75 9.07
N LEU A 238 -1.62 3.92 8.13
CA LEU A 238 -1.30 2.51 8.36
C LEU A 238 -0.23 2.35 9.46
N THR A 239 0.86 3.13 9.39
CA THR A 239 1.97 3.04 10.35
C THR A 239 1.67 3.72 11.69
N SER A 240 0.67 4.58 11.74
CA SER A 240 0.13 5.17 12.98
C SER A 240 -0.97 4.32 13.64
N GLY A 241 -1.23 3.10 13.14
CA GLY A 241 -2.15 2.17 13.78
C GLY A 241 -3.54 2.06 13.16
N TYR A 242 -3.86 2.82 12.11
CA TYR A 242 -5.12 2.65 11.39
C TYR A 242 -5.14 1.29 10.64
N ARG A 243 -6.22 0.50 10.80
CA ARG A 243 -6.22 -0.92 10.36
C ARG A 243 -7.32 -1.29 9.37
N ASP A 244 -8.30 -0.42 9.12
CA ASP A 244 -9.36 -0.72 8.15
C ASP A 244 -8.82 -0.62 6.72
N ILE A 245 -8.59 -1.78 6.10
CA ILE A 245 -8.04 -1.91 4.74
C ILE A 245 -8.98 -1.31 3.69
N ASP A 246 -10.29 -1.40 3.88
CA ASP A 246 -11.26 -0.87 2.91
C ASP A 246 -11.32 0.65 2.97
N VAL A 247 -11.19 1.26 4.14
CA VAL A 247 -11.03 2.72 4.26
C VAL A 247 -9.71 3.17 3.64
N LEU A 248 -8.60 2.51 3.99
CA LEU A 248 -7.27 2.79 3.41
C LEU A 248 -7.25 2.63 1.89
N PHE A 249 -8.04 1.68 1.33
CA PHE A 249 -8.21 1.54 -0.11
C PHE A 249 -8.76 2.82 -0.74
N TYR A 250 -9.86 3.38 -0.22
CA TYR A 250 -10.43 4.59 -0.76
C TYR A 250 -9.49 5.79 -0.63
N ILE A 251 -8.78 5.92 0.49
CA ILE A 251 -7.76 6.97 0.69
C ILE A 251 -6.64 6.83 -0.33
N ASN A 252 -6.14 5.62 -0.56
CA ASN A 252 -5.01 5.38 -1.47
C ASN A 252 -5.36 5.64 -2.94
N TYR A 253 -6.60 5.36 -3.33
CA TYR A 253 -7.01 5.38 -4.73
C TYR A 253 -7.92 6.55 -5.12
N HIS A 254 -8.29 7.48 -4.18
CA HIS A 254 -9.25 8.57 -4.43
C HIS A 254 -8.85 9.50 -5.59
N MET A 255 -7.55 9.63 -5.86
CA MET A 255 -7.06 10.46 -6.96
C MET A 255 -7.18 9.81 -8.34
N LEU A 256 -7.40 8.49 -8.44
CA LEU A 256 -7.47 7.82 -9.73
C LEU A 256 -8.61 8.29 -10.62
N PRO A 257 -9.85 8.53 -10.11
CA PRO A 257 -10.98 8.93 -10.93
C PRO A 257 -10.81 10.26 -11.66
N PHE A 258 -9.91 11.13 -11.20
CA PHE A 258 -9.57 12.36 -11.94
C PHE A 258 -9.11 12.10 -13.38
N ASN A 259 -8.59 10.90 -13.65
CA ASN A 259 -8.10 10.47 -14.97
C ASN A 259 -9.04 9.47 -15.68
N TRP A 260 -10.24 9.21 -15.15
CA TRP A 260 -11.19 8.24 -15.74
C TRP A 260 -12.10 8.90 -16.77
N ASN A 261 -11.55 9.27 -17.91
CA ASN A 261 -12.21 10.10 -18.94
C ASN A 261 -13.02 9.27 -19.96
N SER A 262 -13.12 7.95 -19.79
CA SER A 262 -13.85 7.09 -20.73
C SER A 262 -14.47 5.87 -20.05
N GLU A 263 -15.57 5.38 -20.61
CA GLU A 263 -16.22 4.15 -20.19
C GLU A 263 -15.25 2.95 -20.23
N LYS A 264 -14.37 2.90 -21.22
CA LYS A 264 -13.31 1.88 -21.30
C LYS A 264 -12.40 1.88 -20.07
N THR A 265 -12.05 3.07 -19.58
CA THR A 265 -11.23 3.20 -18.37
C THR A 265 -11.99 2.77 -17.13
N ILE A 266 -13.26 3.17 -16.99
CA ILE A 266 -14.12 2.76 -15.87
C ILE A 266 -14.28 1.23 -15.88
N ASN A 267 -14.56 0.62 -17.03
CA ASN A 267 -14.70 -0.84 -17.17
C ASN A 267 -13.40 -1.58 -16.82
N LYS A 268 -12.23 -1.00 -17.14
CA LYS A 268 -10.94 -1.53 -16.68
C LYS A 268 -10.87 -1.58 -15.16
N TYR A 269 -11.27 -0.52 -14.46
CA TYR A 269 -11.22 -0.48 -13.01
C TYR A 269 -12.33 -1.30 -12.35
N ASN A 270 -13.51 -1.44 -12.98
CA ASN A 270 -14.52 -2.41 -12.58
C ASN A 270 -13.97 -3.85 -12.52
N ASN A 271 -13.09 -4.20 -13.46
CA ASN A 271 -12.44 -5.53 -13.48
C ASN A 271 -11.33 -5.67 -12.44
N ILE A 272 -10.76 -4.57 -11.95
CA ILE A 272 -9.65 -4.58 -10.99
C ILE A 272 -10.17 -4.47 -9.55
N PHE A 273 -11.07 -3.51 -9.30
CA PHE A 273 -11.55 -3.14 -7.97
C PHE A 273 -12.92 -3.72 -7.63
N GLY A 274 -13.63 -4.24 -8.63
CA GLY A 274 -15.06 -4.53 -8.55
C GLY A 274 -15.91 -3.28 -8.85
N VAL A 275 -17.17 -3.51 -9.25
CA VAL A 275 -18.11 -2.45 -9.65
C VAL A 275 -18.41 -1.52 -8.49
N GLU A 276 -18.63 -2.07 -7.29
CA GLU A 276 -18.99 -1.30 -6.10
C GLU A 276 -17.88 -0.32 -5.71
N LYS A 277 -16.64 -0.79 -5.53
CA LYS A 277 -15.50 0.07 -5.16
C LYS A 277 -15.21 1.12 -6.23
N THR A 278 -15.35 0.77 -7.51
CA THR A 278 -15.19 1.72 -8.62
C THR A 278 -16.24 2.82 -8.57
N SER A 279 -17.52 2.47 -8.36
CA SER A 279 -18.61 3.43 -8.24
C SER A 279 -18.44 4.34 -7.02
N ASN A 280 -18.02 3.78 -5.89
CA ASN A 280 -17.76 4.54 -4.67
C ASN A 280 -16.57 5.52 -4.84
N LEU A 281 -15.52 5.12 -5.55
CA LEU A 281 -14.41 6.04 -5.88
C LEU A 281 -14.86 7.19 -6.79
N LEU A 282 -15.73 6.93 -7.77
CA LEU A 282 -16.30 7.98 -8.61
C LEU A 282 -17.13 8.95 -7.80
N LEU A 283 -17.98 8.44 -6.90
CA LEU A 283 -18.83 9.27 -6.04
C LEU A 283 -17.98 10.08 -5.04
N LEU A 284 -16.96 9.47 -4.41
CA LEU A 284 -16.04 10.18 -3.53
C LEU A 284 -15.34 11.33 -4.28
N ASN A 285 -14.83 11.06 -5.49
CA ASN A 285 -14.19 12.08 -6.33
C ASN A 285 -15.14 13.20 -6.75
N GLU A 286 -16.43 12.89 -7.04
CA GLU A 286 -17.43 13.91 -7.34
C GLU A 286 -17.68 14.82 -6.13
N CYS A 287 -17.80 14.24 -4.93
CA CYS A 287 -17.99 14.98 -3.69
C CYS A 287 -16.76 15.81 -3.33
N ASP A 288 -15.54 15.26 -3.47
CA ASP A 288 -14.28 15.97 -3.28
C ASP A 288 -14.18 17.21 -4.19
N ARG A 289 -14.49 17.07 -5.47
CA ARG A 289 -14.51 18.21 -6.42
C ARG A 289 -15.51 19.30 -6.08
N LYS A 290 -16.62 18.96 -5.41
CA LYS A 290 -17.68 19.90 -4.99
C LYS A 290 -17.44 20.47 -3.60
N GLY A 291 -16.60 19.85 -2.79
CA GLY A 291 -16.32 20.23 -1.40
C GLY A 291 -15.26 21.34 -1.23
N LYS A 292 -14.89 22.03 -2.31
CA LYS A 292 -13.81 23.03 -2.36
C LYS A 292 -14.14 24.32 -1.62
#